data_c6f745f9d1c15fac64795f62f9e067c0
#
_entry.id   c6f745f9d1c15fac64795f62f9e067c0
#
_cell.length_a   1.000
_cell.length_b   1.000
_cell.length_c   1.000
_cell.angle_alpha   90.00
_cell.angle_beta   90.00
_cell.angle_gamma   90.00
#
_symmetry.space_group_name_H-M   'P 1'
#
loop_
_entity.id
_entity.type
_entity.pdbx_description
1 polymer ?
#
loop_
_entity_poly.entity_id
_entity_poly.type
_entity_poly.pdbx_seq_one_letter_code
_entity_poly.pdbx_strand_id
1 'polypeptide(L)' 'MSTVTKVIEVSASSTKSVEDAVQVGLSRVAKTVKHVRGAWINDIKCKTSDDGKITEWRVNLRVNFLVD' A
#
# COMPACT_ATOMS: atom_id res chain seq x y z
N MET A 1 24.00 12.02 11.86
CA MET A 1 24.04 11.10 10.72
C MET A 1 22.83 11.30 9.82
N SER A 2 23.05 11.30 8.52
CA SER A 2 21.96 11.58 7.56
C SER A 2 21.43 10.29 6.96
N THR A 3 20.16 10.28 6.64
CA THR A 3 19.53 9.18 5.92
C THR A 3 18.86 9.72 4.67
N VAL A 4 18.88 8.93 3.62
CA VAL A 4 18.19 9.26 2.38
C VAL A 4 17.20 8.13 2.11
N THR A 5 15.97 8.50 1.82
CA THR A 5 14.94 7.54 1.48
C THR A 5 14.42 7.84 0.09
N LYS A 6 13.95 6.81 -0.57
CA LYS A 6 13.27 6.92 -1.85
C LYS A 6 11.82 6.52 -1.66
N VAL A 7 10.95 7.10 -2.44
CA VAL A 7 9.50 6.85 -2.35
C VAL A 7 9.03 6.33 -3.70
N ILE A 8 8.26 5.25 -3.65
CA ILE A 8 7.58 4.71 -4.84
C ILE A 8 6.10 4.65 -4.56
N GLU A 9 5.31 4.80 -5.60
CA GLU A 9 3.85 4.77 -5.49
C GLU A 9 3.33 3.44 -6.01
N VAL A 10 2.47 2.80 -5.22
CA VAL A 10 1.85 1.52 -5.59
C VAL A 10 0.38 1.53 -5.20
N SER A 11 -0.41 0.74 -5.91
CA SER A 11 -1.80 0.48 -5.56
C SER A 11 -1.96 -0.98 -5.18
N ALA A 12 -2.81 -1.24 -4.21
CA ALA A 12 -3.09 -2.60 -3.78
C ALA A 12 -4.57 -2.73 -3.46
N SER A 13 -5.08 -3.93 -3.55
CA SER A 13 -6.49 -4.18 -3.26
C SER A 13 -6.65 -5.46 -2.44
N SER A 14 -7.78 -5.55 -1.75
CA SER A 14 -8.13 -6.70 -0.93
C SER A 14 -9.64 -6.80 -0.83
N THR A 15 -10.14 -8.02 -0.79
CA THR A 15 -11.56 -8.26 -0.52
C THR A 15 -11.86 -8.30 0.97
N LYS A 16 -10.83 -8.26 1.82
CA LYS A 16 -10.98 -8.42 3.27
C LYS A 16 -11.09 -7.09 4.01
N SER A 17 -10.11 -6.23 3.85
CA SER A 17 -10.04 -4.98 4.62
C SER A 17 -9.04 -4.02 4.03
N VAL A 18 -9.10 -2.77 4.49
CA VAL A 18 -8.11 -1.74 4.15
C VAL A 18 -6.74 -2.17 4.67
N GLU A 19 -6.68 -2.63 5.91
CA GLU A 19 -5.41 -3.06 6.51
C GLU A 19 -4.78 -4.19 5.70
N ASP A 20 -5.59 -5.15 5.28
CA ASP A 20 -5.10 -6.27 4.47
C ASP A 20 -4.57 -5.76 3.12
N ALA A 21 -5.26 -4.82 2.50
CA ALA A 21 -4.79 -4.23 1.23
C ALA A 21 -3.43 -3.57 1.40
N VAL A 22 -3.24 -2.80 2.47
CA VAL A 22 -1.95 -2.16 2.77
C VAL A 22 -0.87 -3.22 2.97
N GLN A 23 -1.16 -4.24 3.77
CA GLN A 23 -0.18 -5.29 4.06
C GLN A 23 0.21 -6.07 2.81
N VAL A 24 -0.75 -6.39 1.96
CA VAL A 24 -0.49 -7.07 0.68
C VAL A 24 0.44 -6.24 -0.18
N GLY A 25 0.16 -4.93 -0.28
CA GLY A 25 1.00 -4.02 -1.05
C GLY A 25 2.42 -3.95 -0.53
N LEU A 26 2.57 -3.76 0.78
CA LEU A 26 3.89 -3.66 1.41
C LEU A 26 4.68 -4.97 1.28
N SER A 27 4.01 -6.11 1.48
CA SER A 27 4.67 -7.40 1.38
C SER A 27 5.19 -7.68 -0.02
N ARG A 28 4.42 -7.29 -1.03
CA ARG A 28 4.84 -7.46 -2.42
C ARG A 28 6.04 -6.58 -2.76
N VAL A 29 6.00 -5.32 -2.33
CA VAL A 29 7.12 -4.38 -2.55
C VAL A 29 8.39 -4.90 -1.87
N ALA A 30 8.26 -5.41 -0.64
CA ALA A 30 9.40 -5.88 0.13
C ALA A 30 10.11 -7.09 -0.50
N LYS A 31 9.46 -7.77 -1.43
CA LYS A 31 10.11 -8.89 -2.15
C LYS A 31 11.20 -8.41 -3.10
N THR A 32 11.07 -7.21 -3.64
CA THR A 32 12.03 -6.70 -4.63
C THR A 32 12.81 -5.48 -4.14
N VAL A 33 12.30 -4.80 -3.12
CA VAL A 33 12.92 -3.59 -2.59
C VAL A 33 13.37 -3.86 -1.15
N LYS A 34 14.65 -3.57 -0.86
CA LYS A 34 15.22 -3.75 0.47
C LYS A 34 14.98 -2.51 1.34
N HIS A 35 14.97 -2.73 2.64
CA HIS A 35 14.96 -1.65 3.63
C HIS A 35 13.70 -0.79 3.58
N VAL A 36 12.56 -1.43 3.36
CA VAL A 36 11.27 -0.74 3.45
C VAL A 36 11.09 -0.23 4.88
N ARG A 37 10.74 1.05 5.04
CA ARG A 37 10.60 1.69 6.35
C ARG A 37 9.16 2.01 6.72
N GLY A 38 8.35 2.35 5.73
CA GLY A 38 6.97 2.69 6.01
C GLY A 38 6.27 3.13 4.76
N ALA A 39 5.09 3.64 4.94
CA ALA A 39 4.29 4.09 3.81
C ALA A 39 3.29 5.16 4.27
N TRP A 40 2.95 6.06 3.35
CA TRP A 40 1.79 6.92 3.50
C TRP A 40 0.63 6.27 2.76
N ILE A 41 -0.54 6.27 3.37
CA ILE A 41 -1.76 5.85 2.69
C ILE A 41 -2.38 7.11 2.12
N ASN A 42 -2.27 7.30 0.80
CA ASN A 42 -2.75 8.51 0.14
C ASN A 42 -4.25 8.51 -0.05
N ASP A 43 -4.77 7.36 -0.46
CA ASP A 43 -6.15 7.21 -0.86
C ASP A 43 -6.70 5.88 -0.43
N ILE A 44 -7.96 5.87 -0.03
CA ILE A 44 -8.69 4.65 0.27
C ILE A 44 -9.99 4.73 -0.52
N LYS A 45 -10.30 3.68 -1.23
CA LYS A 45 -11.48 3.62 -2.04
C LYS A 45 -12.05 2.21 -1.97
N CYS A 46 -13.34 2.07 -2.13
CA CYS A 46 -13.95 0.76 -2.19
C CYS A 46 -14.79 0.63 -3.45
N LYS A 47 -14.93 -0.59 -3.92
CA LYS A 47 -15.88 -0.95 -4.95
C LYS A 47 -17.10 -1.56 -4.29
N THR A 48 -18.24 -1.36 -4.90
CA THR A 48 -19.49 -1.91 -4.38
C THR A 48 -20.24 -2.60 -5.50
N SER A 49 -21.13 -3.50 -5.09
CA SER A 49 -22.16 -4.01 -5.98
C SER A 49 -23.30 -2.98 -6.06
N ASP A 50 -24.26 -3.22 -6.96
CA ASP A 50 -25.35 -2.29 -7.17
C ASP A 50 -26.21 -2.03 -5.95
N ASP A 51 -26.23 -2.97 -5.01
CA ASP A 51 -26.98 -2.84 -3.75
C ASP A 51 -26.20 -2.14 -2.64
N GLY A 52 -25.01 -1.61 -2.97
CA GLY A 52 -24.20 -0.87 -2.02
C GLY A 52 -23.30 -1.69 -1.14
N LYS A 53 -23.22 -2.99 -1.37
CA LYS A 53 -22.31 -3.84 -0.57
C LYS A 53 -20.89 -3.71 -1.08
N ILE A 54 -19.95 -3.55 -0.16
CA ILE A 54 -18.54 -3.43 -0.49
C ILE A 54 -18.02 -4.78 -0.99
N THR A 55 -17.42 -4.78 -2.19
CA THR A 55 -16.84 -5.98 -2.78
C THR A 55 -15.32 -5.99 -2.74
N GLU A 56 -14.70 -4.81 -2.65
CA GLU A 56 -13.24 -4.72 -2.69
C GLU A 56 -12.78 -3.41 -2.07
N TRP A 57 -11.68 -3.47 -1.32
CA TRP A 57 -10.99 -2.29 -0.81
C TRP A 57 -9.76 -2.03 -1.67
N ARG A 58 -9.51 -0.78 -1.99
CA ARG A 58 -8.36 -0.39 -2.79
C ARG A 58 -7.64 0.77 -2.11
N VAL A 59 -6.31 0.67 -2.03
CA VAL A 59 -5.48 1.70 -1.41
C VAL A 59 -4.40 2.14 -2.38
N ASN A 60 -4.02 3.41 -2.26
CA ASN A 60 -2.89 3.97 -2.97
C ASN A 60 -1.86 4.34 -1.92
N LEU A 61 -0.64 3.82 -2.08
CA LEU A 61 0.41 3.95 -1.08
C LEU A 61 1.64 4.63 -1.68
N ARG A 62 2.30 5.45 -0.86
CA ARG A 62 3.66 5.90 -1.13
C ARG A 62 4.57 5.17 -0.15
N VAL A 63 5.32 4.23 -0.67
CA VAL A 63 6.19 3.39 0.15
C VAL A 63 7.57 4.00 0.18
N ASN A 64 8.13 4.17 1.39
CA ASN A 64 9.48 4.71 1.52
C ASN A 64 10.45 3.63 1.96
N PHE A 65 11.67 3.72 1.45
CA PHE A 65 12.73 2.77 1.79
C PHE A 65 14.08 3.47 1.78
N LEU A 66 14.99 2.93 2.59
CA LEU A 66 16.33 3.50 2.70
C LEU A 66 17.13 3.24 1.44
N VAL A 67 17.86 4.28 1.02
CA VAL A 67 18.80 4.17 -0.08
C VAL A 67 20.20 3.98 0.51
N ASP A 68 20.86 2.92 0.05
CA ASP A 68 22.24 2.63 0.47
C ASP A 68 23.25 3.50 -0.25
#